data_0d3470661fd151aeb2f6c5020d3b487c
#
_entry.id   0d3470661fd151aeb2f6c5020d3b487c
#
_cell.length_a   1.000
_cell.length_b   1.000
_cell.length_c   1.000
_cell.angle_alpha   90.00
_cell.angle_beta   90.00
_cell.angle_gamma   90.00
#
_symmetry.space_group_name_H-M   'P 1'
#
loop_
_entity.id
_entity.type
_entity.pdbx_description
1 polymer ?
#
loop_
_entity_poly.entity_id
_entity_poly.type
_entity_poly.pdbx_seq_one_letter_code
_entity_poly.pdbx_strand_id
1 'polypeptide(L)'
;MNKATIPIFYAIDDGYAKFVAVSIKSLIMNANNNYNYDINVIYENLSEENAQKLKSLETDNVKIILTEMNQNLSMITDKLGNRLREYTFTLTIFFRLFIPVMFPKYDKCIYVDADTVISDDISRLYNEDLGDNYLGCIVDKSTIDNEILASYFEEVVGIPRDKYINSGVL
;
A
#
# COMPACT_ATOMS: atom_id res chain seq x y z
N MET A 1 -2.52 -23.04 -19.09
CA MET A 1 -1.72 -23.03 -17.86
C MET A 1 -2.31 -21.99 -16.95
N ASN A 2 -2.46 -22.25 -15.65
CA ASN A 2 -2.88 -21.20 -14.70
C ASN A 2 -1.75 -20.18 -14.59
N LYS A 3 -2.06 -18.91 -14.83
CA LYS A 3 -1.11 -17.81 -14.62
C LYS A 3 -0.88 -17.60 -13.11
N ALA A 4 0.35 -17.27 -12.73
CA ALA A 4 0.63 -16.86 -11.36
C ALA A 4 -0.12 -15.56 -11.04
N THR A 5 -0.55 -15.40 -9.79
CA THR A 5 -1.28 -14.21 -9.34
C THR A 5 -0.38 -13.33 -8.50
N ILE A 6 -0.32 -12.05 -8.84
CA ILE A 6 0.41 -11.00 -8.10
C ILE A 6 -0.58 -10.25 -7.22
N PRO A 7 -0.49 -10.36 -5.89
CA PRO A 7 -1.31 -9.58 -4.97
C PRO A 7 -0.71 -8.18 -4.78
N ILE A 8 -1.55 -7.16 -4.98
CA ILE A 8 -1.20 -5.75 -4.84
C ILE A 8 -2.17 -5.11 -3.86
N PHE A 9 -1.66 -4.33 -2.92
CA PHE A 9 -2.44 -3.71 -1.86
C PHE A 9 -2.40 -2.19 -1.93
N TYR A 10 -3.55 -1.59 -1.69
CA TYR A 10 -3.77 -0.16 -1.48
C TYR A 10 -4.53 0.04 -0.17
N ALA A 11 -4.34 1.19 0.47
CA ALA A 11 -5.11 1.61 1.62
C ALA A 11 -5.69 3.00 1.37
N ILE A 12 -7.02 3.17 1.49
CA ILE A 12 -7.73 4.40 1.15
C ILE A 12 -8.86 4.74 2.11
N ASP A 13 -9.27 6.00 2.10
CA ASP A 13 -10.61 6.46 2.44
C ASP A 13 -11.38 6.85 1.17
N ASP A 14 -12.62 7.29 1.30
CA ASP A 14 -13.46 7.67 0.15
C ASP A 14 -12.87 8.84 -0.67
N GLY A 15 -12.19 9.80 -0.01
CA GLY A 15 -11.56 10.94 -0.66
C GLY A 15 -10.42 10.54 -1.60
N TYR A 16 -9.75 9.41 -1.29
CA TYR A 16 -8.64 8.87 -2.08
C TYR A 16 -9.10 7.91 -3.19
N ALA A 17 -10.37 7.59 -3.31
CA ALA A 17 -10.89 6.69 -4.35
C ALA A 17 -10.52 7.12 -5.78
N LYS A 18 -10.51 8.42 -6.07
CA LYS A 18 -10.11 8.96 -7.38
C LYS A 18 -8.62 8.76 -7.68
N PHE A 19 -7.76 8.87 -6.66
CA PHE A 19 -6.31 8.70 -6.83
C PHE A 19 -5.98 7.22 -7.05
N VAL A 20 -6.52 6.32 -6.21
CA VAL A 20 -6.31 4.88 -6.39
C VAL A 20 -6.86 4.39 -7.74
N ALA A 21 -7.96 4.97 -8.25
CA ALA A 21 -8.47 4.64 -9.58
C ALA A 21 -7.46 4.97 -10.69
N VAL A 22 -6.75 6.11 -10.57
CA VAL A 22 -5.67 6.49 -11.51
C VAL A 22 -4.48 5.54 -11.38
N SER A 23 -4.07 5.21 -10.16
CA SER A 23 -2.98 4.27 -9.91
C SER A 23 -3.30 2.88 -10.50
N ILE A 24 -4.48 2.33 -10.20
CA ILE A 24 -4.95 1.06 -10.75
C ILE A 24 -5.02 1.11 -12.28
N LYS A 25 -5.53 2.19 -12.85
CA LYS A 25 -5.60 2.32 -14.31
C LYS A 25 -4.21 2.33 -14.95
N SER A 26 -3.25 3.04 -14.36
CA SER A 26 -1.86 3.05 -14.83
C SER A 26 -1.21 1.66 -14.75
N LEU A 27 -1.50 0.92 -13.68
CA LEU A 27 -1.07 -0.47 -13.53
C LEU A 27 -1.63 -1.34 -14.65
N ILE A 28 -2.94 -1.26 -14.91
CA ILE A 28 -3.60 -2.04 -15.96
C ILE A 28 -2.99 -1.77 -17.33
N MET A 29 -2.65 -0.51 -17.62
CA MET A 29 -2.04 -0.13 -18.91
C MET A 29 -0.65 -0.74 -19.13
N ASN A 30 0.08 -1.04 -18.04
CA ASN A 30 1.43 -1.61 -18.06
C ASN A 30 1.47 -3.07 -17.59
N ALA A 31 0.31 -3.68 -17.33
CA ALA A 31 0.22 -5.04 -16.79
C ALA A 31 0.70 -6.09 -17.79
N ASN A 32 1.49 -7.04 -17.31
CA ASN A 32 1.97 -8.16 -18.10
C ASN A 32 0.89 -9.24 -18.22
N ASN A 33 0.54 -9.60 -19.45
CA ASN A 33 -0.49 -10.59 -19.72
C ASN A 33 -0.13 -12.03 -19.28
N ASN A 34 1.09 -12.27 -18.83
CA ASN A 34 1.51 -13.58 -18.30
C ASN A 34 1.08 -13.80 -16.84
N TYR A 35 0.60 -12.76 -16.17
CA TYR A 35 0.16 -12.79 -14.77
C TYR A 35 -1.32 -12.45 -14.63
N ASN A 36 -1.91 -12.90 -13.53
CA ASN A 36 -3.14 -12.34 -12.98
C ASN A 36 -2.76 -11.36 -11.86
N TYR A 37 -3.61 -10.39 -11.60
CA TYR A 37 -3.40 -9.38 -10.55
C TYR A 37 -4.61 -9.32 -9.63
N ASP A 38 -4.40 -9.60 -8.34
CA ASP A 38 -5.38 -9.40 -7.28
C ASP A 38 -5.12 -8.03 -6.63
N ILE A 39 -5.86 -7.02 -7.04
CA ILE A 39 -5.76 -5.67 -6.48
C ILE A 39 -6.67 -5.60 -5.26
N ASN A 40 -6.06 -5.63 -4.08
CA ASN A 40 -6.73 -5.56 -2.79
C ASN A 40 -6.75 -4.10 -2.31
N VAL A 41 -7.92 -3.50 -2.25
CA VAL A 41 -8.12 -2.15 -1.73
C VAL A 41 -8.70 -2.25 -0.33
N ILE A 42 -7.89 -1.95 0.68
CA ILE A 42 -8.32 -1.88 2.08
C ILE A 42 -8.85 -0.46 2.32
N TYR A 43 -10.05 -0.34 2.84
CA TYR A 43 -10.68 0.97 2.99
C TYR A 43 -11.33 1.19 4.35
N GLU A 44 -11.40 2.45 4.74
CA GLU A 44 -12.30 2.98 5.78
C GLU A 44 -13.32 3.88 5.10
N ASN A 45 -14.61 3.55 5.19
CA ASN A 45 -15.70 4.36 4.62
C ASN A 45 -15.52 4.61 3.10
N LEU A 46 -15.90 3.67 2.29
CA LEU A 46 -15.95 3.81 0.83
C LEU A 46 -17.42 3.87 0.39
N SER A 47 -17.80 4.94 -0.34
CA SER A 47 -19.13 5.09 -0.89
C SER A 47 -19.43 4.00 -1.93
N GLU A 48 -20.68 3.61 -2.05
CA GLU A 48 -21.11 2.60 -3.03
C GLU A 48 -20.80 3.05 -4.46
N GLU A 49 -20.95 4.35 -4.76
CA GLU A 49 -20.61 4.92 -6.06
C GLU A 49 -19.12 4.72 -6.38
N ASN A 50 -18.22 5.06 -5.44
CA ASN A 50 -16.79 4.89 -5.64
C ASN A 50 -16.39 3.40 -5.70
N ALA A 51 -17.02 2.55 -4.88
CA ALA A 51 -16.82 1.11 -4.93
C ALA A 51 -17.16 0.53 -6.31
N GLN A 52 -18.31 0.93 -6.89
CA GLN A 52 -18.73 0.50 -8.24
C GLN A 52 -17.77 1.01 -9.32
N LYS A 53 -17.31 2.28 -9.24
CA LYS A 53 -16.32 2.84 -10.16
C LYS A 53 -15.01 2.07 -10.11
N LEU A 54 -14.51 1.74 -8.92
CA LEU A 54 -13.30 0.92 -8.80
C LEU A 54 -13.50 -0.46 -9.40
N LYS A 55 -14.61 -1.13 -9.08
CA LYS A 55 -14.93 -2.44 -9.63
C LYS A 55 -15.04 -2.43 -11.17
N SER A 56 -15.48 -1.34 -11.77
CA SER A 56 -15.58 -1.21 -13.23
C SER A 56 -14.23 -1.20 -13.96
N LEU A 57 -13.11 -1.09 -13.23
CA LEU A 57 -11.76 -1.16 -13.80
C LEU A 57 -11.27 -2.60 -13.99
N GLU A 58 -11.96 -3.61 -13.48
CA GLU A 58 -11.57 -5.02 -13.65
C GLU A 58 -11.41 -5.41 -15.13
N THR A 59 -10.48 -6.30 -15.39
CA THR A 59 -10.21 -6.86 -16.73
C THR A 59 -10.09 -8.38 -16.65
N ASP A 60 -9.82 -9.05 -17.76
CA ASP A 60 -9.69 -10.51 -17.78
C ASP A 60 -8.60 -11.04 -16.85
N ASN A 61 -7.53 -10.26 -16.61
CA ASN A 61 -6.40 -10.64 -15.78
C ASN A 61 -6.22 -9.75 -14.53
N VAL A 62 -7.10 -8.77 -14.29
CA VAL A 62 -7.07 -7.89 -13.12
C VAL A 62 -8.39 -7.96 -12.38
N LYS A 63 -8.33 -8.37 -11.11
CA LYS A 63 -9.46 -8.44 -10.19
C LYS A 63 -9.28 -7.41 -9.09
N ILE A 64 -10.35 -6.70 -8.72
CA ILE A 64 -10.35 -5.72 -7.63
C ILE A 64 -11.13 -6.28 -6.45
N ILE A 65 -10.47 -6.38 -5.30
CA ILE A 65 -11.02 -6.90 -4.05
C ILE A 65 -11.10 -5.75 -3.06
N LEU A 66 -12.31 -5.39 -2.68
CA LEU A 66 -12.58 -4.32 -1.71
C LEU A 66 -12.73 -4.95 -0.33
N THR A 67 -11.94 -4.51 0.65
CA THR A 67 -11.96 -5.03 2.02
C THR A 67 -12.08 -3.90 3.02
N GLU A 68 -13.17 -3.91 3.78
CA GLU A 68 -13.42 -2.91 4.82
C GLU A 68 -12.64 -3.23 6.11
N MET A 69 -12.02 -2.21 6.72
CA MET A 69 -11.14 -2.35 7.88
C MET A 69 -11.88 -2.35 9.23
N ASN A 70 -13.19 -2.20 9.25
CA ASN A 70 -14.04 -1.90 10.41
C ASN A 70 -13.82 -2.76 11.66
N GLN A 71 -13.46 -4.03 11.52
CA GLN A 71 -13.41 -4.96 12.66
C GLN A 71 -12.05 -5.00 13.38
N ASN A 72 -11.00 -4.49 12.76
CA ASN A 72 -9.63 -4.55 13.31
C ASN A 72 -9.12 -3.22 13.88
N LEU A 73 -9.89 -2.15 13.74
CA LEU A 73 -9.52 -0.81 14.24
C LEU A 73 -9.39 -0.75 15.76
N SER A 74 -10.11 -1.57 16.51
CA SER A 74 -9.99 -1.65 17.97
C SER A 74 -8.57 -2.02 18.42
N MET A 75 -7.88 -2.87 17.65
CA MET A 75 -6.50 -3.26 17.95
C MET A 75 -5.50 -2.10 17.76
N ILE A 76 -5.83 -1.14 16.88
CA ILE A 76 -5.01 0.05 16.61
C ILE A 76 -5.32 1.15 17.63
N THR A 77 -6.59 1.35 17.93
CA THR A 77 -7.05 2.47 18.77
C THR A 77 -6.71 2.29 20.24
N ASP A 78 -6.69 1.04 20.77
CA ASP A 78 -6.43 0.79 22.17
C ASP A 78 -4.96 1.01 22.59
N LYS A 79 -4.00 0.84 21.66
CA LYS A 79 -2.57 0.97 21.94
C LYS A 79 -1.95 2.31 21.57
N LEU A 80 -2.46 2.95 20.53
CA LEU A 80 -1.91 4.23 20.03
C LEU A 80 -2.67 5.44 20.52
N GLY A 81 -3.77 5.21 21.26
CA GLY A 81 -4.52 6.22 21.97
C GLY A 81 -5.12 7.31 21.08
N ASN A 82 -5.89 8.17 21.71
CA ASN A 82 -6.58 9.30 21.07
C ASN A 82 -5.64 10.33 20.39
N ARG A 83 -4.32 10.23 20.57
CA ARG A 83 -3.35 11.18 20.01
C ARG A 83 -3.28 11.17 18.48
N LEU A 84 -3.53 10.03 17.82
CA LEU A 84 -3.51 9.96 16.34
C LEU A 84 -4.73 10.62 15.70
N ARG A 85 -5.84 10.77 16.43
CA ARG A 85 -7.05 11.46 15.93
C ARG A 85 -6.92 12.99 15.93
N GLU A 86 -5.99 13.55 16.71
CA GLU A 86 -5.75 15.00 16.76
C GLU A 86 -4.89 15.52 15.60
N TYR A 87 -4.18 14.61 14.91
CA TYR A 87 -3.40 14.96 13.74
C TYR A 87 -4.18 14.57 12.46
N THR A 88 -4.08 15.39 11.45
CA THR A 88 -4.72 15.30 10.12
C THR A 88 -4.39 14.02 9.31
N PHE A 89 -3.76 13.02 9.91
CA PHE A 89 -3.46 11.76 9.27
C PHE A 89 -4.62 10.79 9.44
N THR A 90 -5.16 10.30 8.33
CA THR A 90 -6.16 9.24 8.33
C THR A 90 -5.54 7.94 8.86
N LEU A 91 -6.33 7.14 9.58
CA LEU A 91 -5.88 5.83 10.09
C LEU A 91 -5.43 4.87 8.97
N THR A 92 -5.83 5.17 7.74
CA THR A 92 -5.49 4.38 6.54
C THR A 92 -3.98 4.20 6.32
N ILE A 93 -3.14 5.15 6.77
CA ILE A 93 -1.68 5.02 6.68
C ILE A 93 -1.13 3.80 7.43
N PHE A 94 -1.84 3.32 8.47
CA PHE A 94 -1.43 2.18 9.27
C PHE A 94 -1.95 0.84 8.72
N PHE A 95 -2.91 0.85 7.78
CA PHE A 95 -3.53 -0.39 7.27
C PHE A 95 -2.50 -1.32 6.62
N ARG A 96 -1.44 -0.75 6.02
CA ARG A 96 -0.34 -1.53 5.44
C ARG A 96 0.33 -2.49 6.44
N LEU A 97 0.37 -2.14 7.72
CA LEU A 97 0.99 -2.96 8.78
C LEU A 97 0.15 -4.22 9.10
N PHE A 98 -1.11 -4.25 8.74
CA PHE A 98 -2.03 -5.35 9.02
C PHE A 98 -2.18 -6.33 7.86
N ILE A 99 -1.63 -6.04 6.68
CA ILE A 99 -1.72 -6.90 5.50
C ILE A 99 -1.30 -8.34 5.80
N PRO A 100 -0.16 -8.63 6.46
CA PRO A 100 0.25 -10.00 6.73
C PRO A 100 -0.74 -10.77 7.63
N VAL A 101 -1.38 -10.08 8.57
CA VAL A 101 -2.36 -10.69 9.50
C VAL A 101 -3.71 -10.88 8.82
N MET A 102 -4.16 -9.92 8.02
CA MET A 102 -5.45 -9.96 7.34
C MET A 102 -5.48 -10.90 6.14
N PHE A 103 -4.35 -11.08 5.49
CA PHE A 103 -4.26 -11.84 4.23
C PHE A 103 -3.17 -12.93 4.28
N PRO A 104 -3.23 -13.86 5.25
CA PRO A 104 -2.20 -14.88 5.46
C PRO A 104 -2.07 -15.89 4.29
N LYS A 105 -2.96 -15.81 3.31
CA LYS A 105 -2.93 -16.65 2.10
C LYS A 105 -1.86 -16.24 1.10
N TYR A 106 -1.29 -15.03 1.24
CA TYR A 106 -0.26 -14.52 0.34
C TYR A 106 1.11 -14.57 1.04
N ASP A 107 2.04 -15.31 0.48
CA ASP A 107 3.43 -15.39 0.98
C ASP A 107 4.22 -14.12 0.69
N LYS A 108 3.86 -13.42 -0.41
CA LYS A 108 4.48 -12.18 -0.87
C LYS A 108 3.43 -11.28 -1.52
N CYS A 109 3.55 -9.99 -1.31
CA CYS A 109 2.67 -9.00 -1.96
C CYS A 109 3.44 -7.70 -2.22
N ILE A 110 2.85 -6.80 -3.00
CA ILE A 110 3.29 -5.42 -3.15
C ILE A 110 2.27 -4.52 -2.46
N TYR A 111 2.73 -3.56 -1.67
CA TYR A 111 1.92 -2.43 -1.21
C TYR A 111 2.30 -1.18 -2.02
N VAL A 112 1.30 -0.39 -2.39
CA VAL A 112 1.47 0.86 -3.16
C VAL A 112 0.56 1.94 -2.56
N ASP A 113 1.10 3.13 -2.33
CA ASP A 113 0.28 4.28 -1.94
C ASP A 113 -0.66 4.70 -3.09
N ALA A 114 -1.86 5.14 -2.73
CA ALA A 114 -2.95 5.39 -3.68
C ALA A 114 -2.69 6.54 -4.67
N ASP A 115 -1.80 7.46 -4.35
CA ASP A 115 -1.44 8.65 -5.14
C ASP A 115 -0.19 8.43 -6.02
N THR A 116 0.06 7.19 -6.39
CA THR A 116 1.17 6.79 -7.27
C THR A 116 0.71 6.56 -8.72
N VAL A 117 1.67 6.56 -9.64
CA VAL A 117 1.47 6.16 -11.04
C VAL A 117 2.44 5.04 -11.37
N ILE A 118 1.91 3.91 -11.84
CA ILE A 118 2.69 2.75 -12.25
C ILE A 118 3.06 2.93 -13.73
N SER A 119 4.32 3.21 -14.00
CA SER A 119 4.81 3.55 -15.34
C SER A 119 5.47 2.40 -16.10
N ASP A 120 5.62 1.23 -15.45
CA ASP A 120 6.23 0.02 -16.04
C ASP A 120 5.51 -1.23 -15.49
N ASP A 121 5.87 -2.40 -15.99
CA ASP A 121 5.34 -3.69 -15.55
C ASP A 121 5.71 -3.97 -14.07
N ILE A 122 4.70 -3.92 -13.20
CA ILE A 122 4.85 -4.13 -11.76
C ILE A 122 5.28 -5.57 -11.40
N SER A 123 5.12 -6.52 -12.32
CA SER A 123 5.61 -7.88 -12.10
C SER A 123 7.12 -7.95 -11.93
N ARG A 124 7.86 -6.97 -12.46
CA ARG A 124 9.31 -6.86 -12.27
C ARG A 124 9.66 -6.61 -10.81
N LEU A 125 8.93 -5.70 -10.16
CA LEU A 125 9.08 -5.45 -8.73
C LEU A 125 8.69 -6.68 -7.90
N TYR A 126 7.59 -7.33 -8.24
CA TYR A 126 7.16 -8.55 -7.55
C TYR A 126 8.18 -9.68 -7.61
N ASN A 127 8.92 -9.79 -8.72
CA ASN A 127 9.91 -10.85 -8.93
C ASN A 127 11.29 -10.54 -8.32
N GLU A 128 11.48 -9.35 -7.71
CA GLU A 128 12.71 -9.08 -6.95
C GLU A 128 12.88 -10.08 -5.82
N ASP A 129 14.08 -10.63 -5.68
CA ASP A 129 14.41 -11.58 -4.62
C ASP A 129 14.67 -10.81 -3.31
N LEU A 130 13.86 -11.08 -2.30
CA LEU A 130 14.03 -10.49 -0.97
C LEU A 130 15.08 -11.24 -0.11
N GLY A 131 15.55 -12.43 -0.55
CA GLY A 131 16.39 -13.31 0.27
C GLY A 131 15.69 -13.60 1.61
N ASP A 132 16.41 -13.42 2.71
CA ASP A 132 15.89 -13.62 4.08
C ASP A 132 15.22 -12.37 4.67
N ASN A 133 14.97 -11.32 3.86
CA ASN A 133 14.36 -10.08 4.33
C ASN A 133 12.82 -10.17 4.29
N TYR A 134 12.18 -9.58 5.29
CA TYR A 134 10.71 -9.49 5.36
C TYR A 134 10.13 -8.42 4.45
N LEU A 135 10.95 -7.44 4.01
CA LEU A 135 10.49 -6.26 3.31
C LEU A 135 11.56 -5.73 2.35
N GLY A 136 11.12 -5.38 1.14
CA GLY A 136 11.88 -4.55 0.19
C GLY A 136 11.33 -3.12 0.21
N CYS A 137 12.20 -2.12 0.19
CA CYS A 137 11.82 -0.71 0.24
C CYS A 137 12.91 0.19 -0.37
N ILE A 138 12.60 1.47 -0.51
CA ILE A 138 13.54 2.50 -0.96
C ILE A 138 13.83 3.44 0.22
N VAL A 139 15.10 3.79 0.40
CA VAL A 139 15.52 4.81 1.38
C VAL A 139 14.90 6.15 1.02
N ASP A 140 14.36 6.85 2.02
CA ASP A 140 13.76 8.17 1.80
C ASP A 140 14.84 9.25 1.65
N LYS A 141 15.08 9.66 0.40
CA LYS A 141 16.08 10.67 0.08
C LYS A 141 15.76 12.05 0.67
N SER A 142 14.48 12.38 0.85
CA SER A 142 14.09 13.67 1.43
C SER A 142 14.58 13.82 2.86
N THR A 143 14.67 12.73 3.61
CA THR A 143 15.23 12.69 4.96
C THR A 143 16.75 12.85 4.96
N ILE A 144 17.44 12.21 4.01
CA ILE A 144 18.90 12.32 3.91
C ILE A 144 19.32 13.76 3.61
N ASP A 145 18.61 14.43 2.72
CA ASP A 145 18.95 15.76 2.21
C ASP A 145 18.49 16.90 3.13
N ASN A 146 17.73 16.60 4.19
CA ASN A 146 17.20 17.57 5.13
C ASN A 146 17.77 17.38 6.55
N GLU A 147 18.72 18.24 6.95
CA GLU A 147 19.42 18.13 8.24
C GLU A 147 18.48 18.14 9.45
N ILE A 148 17.38 18.89 9.40
CA ILE A 148 16.42 18.95 10.54
C ILE A 148 15.71 17.59 10.69
N LEU A 149 15.25 17.01 9.60
CA LEU A 149 14.60 15.68 9.61
C LEU A 149 15.61 14.61 9.98
N ALA A 150 16.81 14.66 9.40
CA ALA A 150 17.87 13.70 9.68
C ALA A 150 18.23 13.70 11.17
N SER A 151 18.48 14.88 11.78
CA SER A 151 18.75 14.99 13.22
C SER A 151 17.59 14.45 14.06
N TYR A 152 16.35 14.74 13.69
CA TYR A 152 15.20 14.19 14.40
C TYR A 152 15.17 12.66 14.37
N PHE A 153 15.39 12.05 13.21
CA PHE A 153 15.39 10.59 13.10
C PHE A 153 16.57 9.94 13.84
N GLU A 154 17.76 10.55 13.77
CA GLU A 154 18.95 10.02 14.44
C GLU A 154 18.88 10.20 15.97
N GLU A 155 18.49 11.37 16.45
CA GLU A 155 18.56 11.72 17.87
C GLU A 155 17.29 11.33 18.66
N VAL A 156 16.12 11.40 18.02
CA VAL A 156 14.83 11.16 18.70
C VAL A 156 14.28 9.78 18.39
N VAL A 157 14.31 9.37 17.12
CA VAL A 157 13.78 8.07 16.71
C VAL A 157 14.84 6.96 16.86
N GLY A 158 16.12 7.31 16.83
CA GLY A 158 17.24 6.35 16.94
C GLY A 158 17.50 5.56 15.66
N ILE A 159 17.09 6.08 14.50
CA ILE A 159 17.29 5.44 13.19
C ILE A 159 18.30 6.26 12.40
N PRO A 160 19.42 5.66 11.93
CA PRO A 160 20.35 6.35 11.02
C PRO A 160 19.62 6.85 9.77
N ARG A 161 19.96 8.07 9.31
CA ARG A 161 19.28 8.71 8.17
C ARG A 161 19.28 7.89 6.87
N ASP A 162 20.34 7.11 6.66
CA ASP A 162 20.49 6.21 5.51
C ASP A 162 19.67 4.91 5.63
N LYS A 163 18.99 4.71 6.78
CA LYS A 163 18.11 3.56 7.06
C LYS A 163 16.64 3.93 7.13
N TYR A 164 16.31 5.23 7.06
CA TYR A 164 14.92 5.65 7.02
C TYR A 164 14.32 5.39 5.64
N ILE A 165 13.19 4.71 5.61
CA ILE A 165 12.58 4.21 4.37
C ILE A 165 11.37 5.04 3.95
N ASN A 166 11.15 5.15 2.65
CA ASN A 166 9.87 5.57 2.10
C ASN A 166 8.91 4.38 2.10
N SER A 167 7.76 4.53 2.73
CA SER A 167 6.78 3.45 2.88
C SER A 167 5.67 3.47 1.82
N GLY A 168 5.78 4.28 0.80
CA GLY A 168 4.78 4.40 -0.27
C GLY A 168 4.80 3.25 -1.27
N VAL A 169 5.93 2.52 -1.36
CA VAL A 169 6.07 1.27 -2.14
C VAL A 169 6.88 0.28 -1.32
N LEU A 170 6.27 -0.85 -1.04
CA LEU A 170 6.84 -1.92 -0.20
C LEU A 170 6.66 -3.28 -0.89
#